data_695fee1b3c00749bbc264cf2cb774954
#
_entry.id   695fee1b3c00749bbc264cf2cb774954
#
_cell.length_a   1.000
_cell.length_b   1.000
_cell.length_c   1.000
_cell.angle_alpha   90.00
_cell.angle_beta   90.00
_cell.angle_gamma   90.00
#
_symmetry.space_group_name_H-M   'P 1'
#
loop_
_entity.id
_entity.type
_entity.pdbx_description
1 polymer ?
#
loop_
_entity_poly.entity_id
_entity_poly.type
_entity_poly.pdbx_seq_one_letter_code
_entity_poly.pdbx_strand_id
1 'polypeptide(L)'
;MTEDTQPLFHTHTHDGWTHTHMAREAQTAPAEDLRIRGVVLPDGEERELWVHDGVLVEGPLSGARTLADGCWIIPGLVDAHNHIGLDAHGAVGTETADEQARTEAKTGTLLIRDAGSPSDTHWIDDRDDLPRVIRAGRHIARPKRYIRNYAAEVDPENLVAEVDRQARSGDGWVKLVGDWIDRDEGDLAPLWPADIAQAAIDRAHELGARVTAHCFSEEAPAQLVDAGIDCIEHGTGLTDETIATMVERGVGLVPTLINIETFPSIAAQADGKFPKYAAHMRHLHAHRHETIAKAWDAGVPIYAGTDAGGTIKHGLIAS
;
A
#
# COMPACT_ATOMS: atom_id res chain seq x y z
N MET A 1 9.59 -43.22 13.24
CA MET A 1 8.54 -42.22 12.98
C MET A 1 9.27 -40.93 12.68
N THR A 2 9.40 -40.64 11.40
CA THR A 2 10.02 -39.39 10.90
C THR A 2 8.91 -38.34 10.95
N GLU A 3 9.04 -37.36 11.85
CA GLU A 3 8.22 -36.16 11.78
C GLU A 3 8.48 -35.48 10.46
N ASP A 4 7.46 -35.45 9.61
CA ASP A 4 7.40 -34.71 8.38
C ASP A 4 7.22 -33.24 8.75
N THR A 5 8.30 -32.54 9.04
CA THR A 5 8.28 -31.09 9.21
C THR A 5 7.99 -30.47 7.87
N GLN A 6 6.75 -30.03 7.65
CA GLN A 6 6.43 -29.19 6.50
C GLN A 6 7.37 -27.96 6.50
N PRO A 7 7.83 -27.52 5.33
CA PRO A 7 8.71 -26.36 5.28
C PRO A 7 7.95 -25.14 5.82
N LEU A 8 8.59 -24.40 6.73
CA LEU A 8 8.10 -23.16 7.32
C LEU A 8 7.78 -22.06 6.27
N PHE A 9 8.21 -22.27 5.04
CA PHE A 9 8.01 -21.34 3.93
C PHE A 9 7.49 -22.06 2.71
N HIS A 10 6.58 -21.43 1.97
CA HIS A 10 6.19 -21.84 0.64
C HIS A 10 6.42 -20.73 -0.37
N THR A 11 6.82 -21.10 -1.57
CA THR A 11 7.05 -20.19 -2.69
C THR A 11 5.96 -20.39 -3.73
N HIS A 12 5.34 -19.31 -4.19
CA HIS A 12 4.41 -19.38 -5.30
C HIS A 12 4.65 -18.25 -6.30
N THR A 13 4.21 -18.48 -7.53
CA THR A 13 4.30 -17.50 -8.62
C THR A 13 2.91 -17.04 -8.97
N HIS A 14 2.69 -15.74 -8.93
CA HIS A 14 1.44 -15.12 -9.37
C HIS A 14 1.77 -14.04 -10.40
N ASP A 15 1.11 -14.06 -11.56
CA ASP A 15 1.31 -13.10 -12.66
C ASP A 15 2.77 -12.91 -13.10
N GLY A 16 3.55 -14.00 -13.08
CA GLY A 16 4.97 -13.98 -13.44
C GLY A 16 5.93 -13.57 -12.32
N TRP A 17 5.42 -13.28 -11.13
CA TRP A 17 6.20 -12.93 -9.95
C TRP A 17 6.28 -14.12 -9.00
N THR A 18 7.50 -14.42 -8.54
CA THR A 18 7.76 -15.49 -7.57
C THR A 18 8.12 -14.86 -6.22
N HIS A 19 7.35 -15.19 -5.19
CA HIS A 19 7.63 -14.76 -3.82
C HIS A 19 7.44 -15.91 -2.83
N THR A 20 8.10 -15.79 -1.69
CA THR A 20 8.11 -16.80 -0.64
C THR A 20 7.45 -16.21 0.61
N HIS A 21 6.49 -16.93 1.16
CA HIS A 21 5.84 -16.61 2.43
C HIS A 21 6.14 -17.67 3.47
N MET A 22 6.04 -17.33 4.75
CA MET A 22 5.92 -18.35 5.78
C MET A 22 4.66 -19.19 5.54
N ALA A 23 4.83 -20.52 5.57
CA ALA A 23 3.68 -21.41 5.55
C ALA A 23 2.86 -21.17 6.82
N ARG A 24 1.58 -20.89 6.67
CA ARG A 24 0.66 -20.82 7.80
C ARG A 24 0.60 -22.21 8.45
N GLU A 25 0.85 -22.31 9.74
CA GLU A 25 0.49 -23.53 10.47
C GLU A 25 -1.02 -23.73 10.37
N ALA A 26 -1.44 -24.90 9.92
CA ALA A 26 -2.86 -25.23 9.86
C ALA A 26 -3.46 -25.13 11.29
N GLN A 27 -4.54 -24.38 11.44
CA GLN A 27 -5.26 -24.32 12.71
C GLN A 27 -5.60 -25.73 13.21
N THR A 28 -5.28 -26.02 14.44
CA THR A 28 -5.48 -27.34 15.06
C THR A 28 -6.93 -27.65 15.46
N ALA A 29 -7.86 -26.69 15.32
CA ALA A 29 -9.29 -26.92 15.54
C ALA A 29 -10.01 -26.92 14.18
N PRO A 30 -10.91 -27.89 13.91
CA PRO A 30 -11.72 -27.86 12.70
C PRO A 30 -12.53 -26.56 12.67
N ALA A 31 -12.37 -25.80 11.60
CA ALA A 31 -13.17 -24.60 11.39
C ALA A 31 -14.65 -25.01 11.25
N GLU A 32 -15.53 -24.26 11.94
CA GLU A 32 -16.97 -24.49 11.85
C GLU A 32 -17.47 -24.24 10.41
N ASP A 33 -18.28 -25.14 9.89
CA ASP A 33 -18.93 -24.92 8.60
C ASP A 33 -19.94 -23.77 8.69
N LEU A 34 -19.87 -22.84 7.76
CA LEU A 34 -20.69 -21.63 7.78
C LEU A 34 -21.55 -21.53 6.52
N ARG A 35 -22.71 -20.90 6.68
CA ARG A 35 -23.60 -20.49 5.61
C ARG A 35 -23.82 -18.98 5.69
N ILE A 36 -23.76 -18.33 4.53
CA ILE A 36 -24.07 -16.92 4.37
C ILE A 36 -25.08 -16.81 3.23
N ARG A 37 -26.17 -16.07 3.44
CA ARG A 37 -27.16 -15.80 2.40
C ARG A 37 -27.36 -14.30 2.24
N GLY A 38 -27.30 -13.82 1.00
CA GLY A 38 -27.51 -12.42 0.72
C GLY A 38 -27.27 -12.05 -0.73
N VAL A 39 -27.35 -10.76 -1.01
CA VAL A 39 -27.11 -10.19 -2.35
C VAL A 39 -25.61 -10.00 -2.54
N VAL A 40 -25.03 -10.71 -3.50
CA VAL A 40 -23.60 -10.64 -3.81
C VAL A 40 -23.33 -9.52 -4.81
N LEU A 41 -22.38 -8.65 -4.50
CA LEU A 41 -21.93 -7.60 -5.40
C LEU A 41 -20.67 -8.03 -6.18
N PRO A 42 -20.46 -7.53 -7.40
CA PRO A 42 -21.21 -6.44 -8.07
C PRO A 42 -22.44 -6.90 -8.88
N ASP A 43 -22.69 -8.18 -9.07
CA ASP A 43 -23.75 -8.68 -9.94
C ASP A 43 -25.17 -8.50 -9.37
N GLY A 44 -25.32 -8.29 -8.06
CA GLY A 44 -26.58 -8.03 -7.41
C GLY A 44 -27.49 -9.27 -7.26
N GLU A 45 -26.95 -10.47 -7.46
CA GLU A 45 -27.72 -11.71 -7.35
C GLU A 45 -27.80 -12.20 -5.90
N GLU A 46 -28.99 -12.69 -5.50
CA GLU A 46 -29.13 -13.38 -4.21
C GLU A 46 -28.53 -14.78 -4.29
N ARG A 47 -27.56 -15.07 -3.40
CA ARG A 47 -26.85 -16.35 -3.35
C ARG A 47 -26.74 -16.89 -1.93
N GLU A 48 -26.60 -18.21 -1.82
CA GLU A 48 -26.11 -18.89 -0.63
C GLU A 48 -24.65 -19.27 -0.84
N LEU A 49 -23.80 -18.85 0.08
CA LEU A 49 -22.39 -19.18 0.10
C LEU A 49 -22.10 -20.08 1.30
N TRP A 50 -21.28 -21.09 1.07
CA TRP A 50 -20.90 -22.07 2.07
C TRP A 50 -19.40 -21.99 2.30
N VAL A 51 -18.98 -22.08 3.57
CA VAL A 51 -17.58 -22.04 3.95
C VAL A 51 -17.23 -23.31 4.70
N HIS A 52 -16.20 -24.00 4.24
CA HIS A 52 -15.60 -25.17 4.88
C HIS A 52 -14.11 -24.91 5.03
N ASP A 53 -13.58 -25.07 6.24
CA ASP A 53 -12.16 -24.79 6.56
C ASP A 53 -11.66 -23.44 6.03
N GLY A 54 -12.48 -22.38 6.18
CA GLY A 54 -12.13 -21.02 5.76
C GLY A 54 -12.18 -20.77 4.25
N VAL A 55 -12.65 -21.73 3.44
CA VAL A 55 -12.72 -21.64 1.98
C VAL A 55 -14.18 -21.69 1.52
N LEU A 56 -14.53 -20.86 0.53
CA LEU A 56 -15.82 -20.95 -0.14
C LEU A 56 -15.91 -22.25 -0.94
N VAL A 57 -16.97 -23.02 -0.71
CA VAL A 57 -17.23 -24.31 -1.37
C VAL A 57 -18.62 -24.35 -1.98
N GLU A 58 -18.84 -25.29 -2.91
CA GLU A 58 -20.16 -25.62 -3.36
C GLU A 58 -20.94 -26.34 -2.26
N GLY A 59 -22.17 -25.89 -2.00
CA GLY A 59 -23.00 -26.45 -0.95
C GLY A 59 -24.21 -27.19 -1.46
N PRO A 60 -25.10 -27.62 -0.60
CA PRO A 60 -25.20 -27.33 0.83
C PRO A 60 -24.27 -28.18 1.73
N LEU A 61 -23.78 -27.60 2.83
CA LEU A 61 -23.08 -28.31 3.89
C LEU A 61 -24.04 -28.64 5.04
N SER A 62 -24.12 -29.94 5.39
CA SER A 62 -25.00 -30.38 6.47
C SER A 62 -24.50 -29.93 7.84
N GLY A 63 -25.35 -29.24 8.59
CA GLY A 63 -25.01 -28.75 9.93
C GLY A 63 -24.29 -27.41 9.98
N ALA A 64 -24.07 -26.77 8.83
CA ALA A 64 -23.44 -25.46 8.79
C ALA A 64 -24.25 -24.41 9.55
N ARG A 65 -23.55 -23.62 10.37
CA ARG A 65 -24.16 -22.50 11.10
C ARG A 65 -24.41 -21.31 10.17
N THR A 66 -25.61 -20.77 10.18
CA THR A 66 -25.89 -19.51 9.46
C THR A 66 -25.20 -18.36 10.16
N LEU A 67 -24.22 -17.75 9.48
CA LEU A 67 -23.51 -16.57 9.95
C LEU A 67 -24.32 -15.29 9.72
N ALA A 68 -24.91 -15.16 8.52
CA ALA A 68 -25.76 -14.03 8.14
C ALA A 68 -26.82 -14.46 7.11
N ASP A 69 -27.97 -13.78 7.13
CA ASP A 69 -29.07 -13.98 6.18
C ASP A 69 -29.69 -12.63 5.81
N GLY A 70 -29.98 -12.40 4.54
CA GLY A 70 -30.56 -11.15 4.04
C GLY A 70 -29.60 -9.95 4.04
N CYS A 71 -28.31 -10.20 3.95
CA CYS A 71 -27.26 -9.16 3.94
C CYS A 71 -26.78 -8.82 2.52
N TRP A 72 -26.00 -7.75 2.40
CA TRP A 72 -25.13 -7.50 1.25
C TRP A 72 -23.81 -8.24 1.45
N ILE A 73 -23.34 -8.91 0.42
CA ILE A 73 -22.06 -9.64 0.43
C ILE A 73 -21.14 -8.98 -0.56
N ILE A 74 -20.00 -8.50 -0.07
CA ILE A 74 -18.95 -7.88 -0.86
C ILE A 74 -17.64 -8.65 -0.65
N PRO A 75 -16.71 -8.63 -1.61
CA PRO A 75 -15.32 -9.03 -1.35
C PRO A 75 -14.75 -8.22 -0.20
N GLY A 76 -13.81 -8.82 0.56
CA GLY A 76 -13.07 -8.06 1.56
C GLY A 76 -12.41 -6.82 0.95
N LEU A 77 -12.44 -5.70 1.66
CA LEU A 77 -11.83 -4.47 1.19
C LEU A 77 -10.30 -4.62 1.14
N VAL A 78 -9.69 -3.93 0.19
CA VAL A 78 -8.23 -3.86 0.04
C VAL A 78 -7.81 -2.42 0.24
N ASP A 79 -6.91 -2.19 1.20
CA ASP A 79 -6.22 -0.91 1.36
C ASP A 79 -4.83 -1.01 0.74
N ALA A 80 -4.66 -0.42 -0.45
CA ALA A 80 -3.42 -0.50 -1.21
C ALA A 80 -2.34 0.50 -0.76
N HIS A 81 -2.61 1.32 0.25
CA HIS A 81 -1.65 2.24 0.86
C HIS A 81 -1.98 2.45 2.34
N ASN A 82 -1.31 1.72 3.18
CA ASN A 82 -1.50 1.76 4.63
C ASN A 82 -0.14 1.54 5.32
N HIS A 83 -0.02 1.84 6.60
CA HIS A 83 1.21 1.74 7.38
C HIS A 83 0.93 1.19 8.78
N ILE A 84 0.76 -0.13 8.90
CA ILE A 84 0.64 -0.77 10.21
C ILE A 84 1.99 -0.67 10.93
N GLY A 85 1.96 -0.29 12.20
CA GLY A 85 3.17 -0.14 13.01
C GLY A 85 3.80 1.25 12.94
N LEU A 86 3.08 2.24 12.36
CA LEU A 86 3.54 3.61 12.23
C LEU A 86 2.57 4.59 12.89
N ASP A 87 3.11 5.57 13.62
CA ASP A 87 2.39 6.75 14.09
C ASP A 87 3.13 8.05 13.72
N ALA A 88 2.62 9.21 14.18
CA ALA A 88 3.21 10.51 13.89
C ALA A 88 4.66 10.69 14.41
N HIS A 89 5.17 9.80 15.25
CA HIS A 89 6.49 9.83 15.85
C HIS A 89 7.45 8.78 15.29
N GLY A 90 6.95 7.85 14.47
CA GLY A 90 7.70 6.75 13.87
C GLY A 90 7.15 5.38 14.27
N ALA A 91 8.06 4.42 14.49
CA ALA A 91 7.71 3.06 14.87
C ALA A 91 6.90 3.00 16.18
N VAL A 92 5.88 2.16 16.20
CA VAL A 92 5.11 1.85 17.42
C VAL A 92 5.38 0.42 17.90
N GLY A 93 5.01 0.13 19.15
CA GLY A 93 5.09 -1.22 19.70
C GLY A 93 4.00 -2.14 19.15
N THR A 94 4.19 -3.45 19.33
CA THR A 94 3.30 -4.51 18.83
C THR A 94 1.85 -4.33 19.30
N GLU A 95 1.61 -3.89 20.55
CA GLU A 95 0.27 -3.66 21.08
C GLU A 95 -0.50 -2.59 20.25
N THR A 96 0.15 -1.45 19.97
CA THR A 96 -0.44 -0.39 19.15
C THR A 96 -0.64 -0.85 17.70
N ALA A 97 0.33 -1.58 17.14
CA ALA A 97 0.21 -2.15 15.80
C ALA A 97 -0.94 -3.17 15.70
N ASP A 98 -1.18 -3.99 16.74
CA ASP A 98 -2.34 -4.90 16.83
C ASP A 98 -3.67 -4.11 16.85
N GLU A 99 -3.75 -3.03 17.63
CA GLU A 99 -4.93 -2.17 17.66
C GLU A 99 -5.20 -1.51 16.29
N GLN A 100 -4.16 -1.07 15.58
CA GLN A 100 -4.24 -0.53 14.22
C GLN A 100 -4.80 -1.58 13.26
N ALA A 101 -4.22 -2.79 13.23
CA ALA A 101 -4.66 -3.87 12.37
C ALA A 101 -6.10 -4.33 12.68
N ARG A 102 -6.49 -4.40 13.96
CA ARG A 102 -7.88 -4.70 14.37
C ARG A 102 -8.85 -3.60 13.92
N THR A 103 -8.41 -2.35 13.92
CA THR A 103 -9.24 -1.23 13.47
C THR A 103 -9.52 -1.35 11.97
N GLU A 104 -8.53 -1.73 11.17
CA GLU A 104 -8.72 -2.03 9.75
C GLU A 104 -9.67 -3.23 9.55
N ALA A 105 -9.46 -4.33 10.26
CA ALA A 105 -10.33 -5.51 10.17
C ALA A 105 -11.80 -5.19 10.46
N LYS A 106 -12.07 -4.35 11.48
CA LYS A 106 -13.44 -3.96 11.87
C LYS A 106 -14.18 -3.17 10.80
N THR A 107 -13.47 -2.50 9.89
CA THR A 107 -14.06 -1.77 8.76
C THR A 107 -14.16 -2.60 7.49
N GLY A 108 -13.79 -3.90 7.58
CA GLY A 108 -13.88 -4.83 6.47
C GLY A 108 -12.64 -4.91 5.59
N THR A 109 -11.53 -4.26 5.96
CA THR A 109 -10.24 -4.41 5.30
C THR A 109 -9.69 -5.80 5.60
N LEU A 110 -9.54 -6.65 4.60
CA LEU A 110 -9.01 -8.00 4.73
C LEU A 110 -7.63 -8.17 4.09
N LEU A 111 -7.21 -7.21 3.29
CA LEU A 111 -5.88 -7.15 2.69
C LEU A 111 -5.33 -5.73 2.75
N ILE A 112 -4.09 -5.61 3.18
CA ILE A 112 -3.34 -4.35 3.24
C ILE A 112 -2.08 -4.50 2.40
N ARG A 113 -1.82 -3.55 1.50
CA ARG A 113 -0.47 -3.31 1.02
C ARG A 113 0.15 -2.24 1.93
N ASP A 114 1.04 -2.67 2.82
CA ASP A 114 1.82 -1.78 3.65
C ASP A 114 2.86 -1.07 2.77
N ALA A 115 2.65 0.23 2.57
CA ALA A 115 3.51 1.08 1.74
C ALA A 115 4.76 1.57 2.50
N GLY A 116 5.23 0.78 3.44
CA GLY A 116 6.45 0.98 4.21
C GLY A 116 6.18 1.30 5.68
N SER A 117 6.81 0.54 6.57
CA SER A 117 6.76 0.76 8.02
C SER A 117 8.14 0.58 8.63
N PRO A 118 8.50 1.37 9.66
CA PRO A 118 9.71 1.13 10.43
C PRO A 118 9.57 -0.01 11.45
N SER A 119 8.35 -0.53 11.67
CA SER A 119 8.06 -1.63 12.60
C SER A 119 8.05 -2.98 11.88
N ASP A 120 8.49 -4.02 12.58
CA ASP A 120 8.30 -5.39 12.12
C ASP A 120 6.86 -5.84 12.41
N THR A 121 6.12 -6.17 11.36
CA THR A 121 4.72 -6.60 11.42
C THR A 121 4.51 -8.05 10.97
N HIS A 122 5.56 -8.87 10.81
CA HIS A 122 5.45 -10.26 10.37
C HIS A 122 4.64 -11.14 11.34
N TRP A 123 4.58 -10.78 12.62
CA TRP A 123 3.74 -11.46 13.61
C TRP A 123 2.24 -11.46 13.25
N ILE A 124 1.78 -10.55 12.37
CA ILE A 124 0.39 -10.53 11.87
C ILE A 124 0.08 -11.77 11.03
N ASP A 125 1.07 -12.36 10.38
CA ASP A 125 0.88 -13.51 9.48
C ASP A 125 0.41 -14.75 10.24
N ASP A 126 0.69 -14.83 11.55
CA ASP A 126 0.24 -15.89 12.46
C ASP A 126 -1.20 -15.65 13.02
N ARG A 127 -1.88 -14.58 12.55
CA ARG A 127 -3.17 -14.13 13.07
C ARG A 127 -4.28 -14.24 12.03
N ASP A 128 -5.30 -15.04 12.35
CA ASP A 128 -6.48 -15.22 11.48
C ASP A 128 -7.56 -14.15 11.66
N ASP A 129 -7.48 -13.38 12.74
CA ASP A 129 -8.43 -12.32 13.08
C ASP A 129 -7.99 -10.93 12.59
N LEU A 130 -6.86 -10.85 11.89
CA LEU A 130 -6.30 -9.63 11.35
C LEU A 130 -6.25 -9.67 9.81
N PRO A 131 -6.17 -8.50 9.13
CA PRO A 131 -5.97 -8.44 7.69
C PRO A 131 -4.66 -9.12 7.28
N ARG A 132 -4.62 -9.68 6.08
CA ARG A 132 -3.34 -10.05 5.46
C ARG A 132 -2.57 -8.80 5.10
N VAL A 133 -1.24 -8.84 5.25
CA VAL A 133 -0.37 -7.70 4.94
C VAL A 133 0.65 -8.10 3.88
N ILE A 134 0.78 -7.27 2.85
CA ILE A 134 1.86 -7.33 1.84
C ILE A 134 2.77 -6.13 2.09
N ARG A 135 4.00 -6.36 2.51
CA ARG A 135 4.91 -5.32 3.01
C ARG A 135 5.86 -4.84 1.93
N ALA A 136 6.06 -3.52 1.88
CA ALA A 136 7.11 -2.91 1.06
C ALA A 136 8.43 -2.70 1.85
N GLY A 137 8.57 -3.33 3.02
CA GLY A 137 9.67 -3.06 3.93
C GLY A 137 9.55 -1.67 4.55
N ARG A 138 10.67 -0.95 4.68
CA ARG A 138 10.70 0.42 5.19
C ARG A 138 10.81 1.41 4.03
N HIS A 139 10.15 2.58 4.14
CA HIS A 139 10.35 3.67 3.18
C HIS A 139 11.82 3.97 2.97
N ILE A 140 12.22 4.36 1.76
CA ILE A 140 13.58 4.81 1.47
C ILE A 140 13.54 6.29 1.08
N ALA A 141 14.29 7.13 1.77
CA ALA A 141 14.37 8.56 1.50
C ALA A 141 15.81 9.07 1.63
N ARG A 142 16.05 10.30 1.13
CA ARG A 142 17.32 10.99 1.40
C ARG A 142 17.33 11.55 2.82
N PRO A 143 18.51 11.70 3.44
CA PRO A 143 18.65 12.32 4.75
C PRO A 143 17.97 13.68 4.83
N LYS A 144 17.10 13.86 5.82
CA LYS A 144 16.32 15.10 6.06
C LYS A 144 15.33 15.49 4.95
N ARG A 145 15.06 14.61 4.03
CA ARG A 145 14.14 14.81 2.90
C ARG A 145 12.90 13.91 3.01
N TYR A 146 12.43 13.66 4.23
CA TYR A 146 11.14 13.04 4.56
C TYR A 146 10.77 13.29 6.02
N ILE A 147 9.67 12.67 6.47
CA ILE A 147 9.22 12.71 7.87
C ILE A 147 10.24 11.95 8.73
N ARG A 148 10.62 12.58 9.83
CA ARG A 148 11.63 12.02 10.75
C ARG A 148 11.17 10.65 11.30
N ASN A 149 12.10 9.71 11.41
CA ASN A 149 11.93 8.36 11.95
C ASN A 149 11.06 7.39 11.08
N TYR A 150 10.56 7.82 9.92
CA TYR A 150 9.81 6.95 9.03
C TYR A 150 10.74 6.13 8.14
N ALA A 151 11.55 6.80 7.34
CA ALA A 151 12.34 6.19 6.29
C ALA A 151 13.68 5.62 6.78
N ALA A 152 14.22 4.67 6.01
CA ALA A 152 15.64 4.41 5.94
C ALA A 152 16.26 5.57 5.15
N GLU A 153 17.09 6.37 5.79
CA GLU A 153 17.71 7.53 5.17
C GLU A 153 19.06 7.13 4.55
N VAL A 154 19.18 7.27 3.22
CA VAL A 154 20.41 6.97 2.46
C VAL A 154 20.73 8.06 1.46
N ASP A 155 22.02 8.27 1.21
CA ASP A 155 22.46 9.11 0.10
C ASP A 155 22.26 8.40 -1.26
N PRO A 156 22.16 9.13 -2.39
CA PRO A 156 21.85 8.56 -3.69
C PRO A 156 22.73 7.37 -4.11
N GLU A 157 24.03 7.44 -3.82
CA GLU A 157 25.01 6.37 -4.13
C GLU A 157 24.72 5.04 -3.41
N ASN A 158 23.94 5.07 -2.32
CA ASN A 158 23.55 3.89 -1.54
C ASN A 158 22.14 3.41 -1.84
N LEU A 159 21.38 4.08 -2.72
CA LEU A 159 19.97 3.75 -3.00
C LEU A 159 19.80 2.31 -3.49
N VAL A 160 20.61 1.87 -4.45
CA VAL A 160 20.51 0.51 -5.02
C VAL A 160 20.74 -0.57 -3.96
N ALA A 161 21.71 -0.37 -3.07
CA ALA A 161 21.98 -1.30 -1.98
C ALA A 161 20.85 -1.33 -0.95
N GLU A 162 20.23 -0.19 -0.68
CA GLU A 162 19.09 -0.12 0.24
C GLU A 162 17.83 -0.75 -0.37
N VAL A 163 17.58 -0.55 -1.67
CA VAL A 163 16.50 -1.22 -2.40
C VAL A 163 16.69 -2.74 -2.38
N ASP A 164 17.92 -3.25 -2.61
CA ASP A 164 18.22 -4.68 -2.49
C ASP A 164 17.85 -5.20 -1.09
N ARG A 165 18.19 -4.47 -0.04
CA ARG A 165 17.90 -4.84 1.33
C ARG A 165 16.38 -4.87 1.60
N GLN A 166 15.64 -3.84 1.19
CA GLN A 166 14.20 -3.76 1.41
C GLN A 166 13.42 -4.77 0.57
N ALA A 167 13.83 -5.03 -0.68
CA ALA A 167 13.23 -6.06 -1.53
C ALA A 167 13.33 -7.46 -0.92
N ARG A 168 14.43 -7.76 -0.20
CA ARG A 168 14.62 -9.05 0.47
C ARG A 168 13.89 -9.17 1.81
N SER A 169 13.55 -8.06 2.45
CA SER A 169 12.84 -8.04 3.74
C SER A 169 11.33 -7.83 3.61
N GLY A 170 10.85 -7.40 2.45
CA GLY A 170 9.43 -7.21 2.17
C GLY A 170 8.79 -8.39 1.45
N ASP A 171 7.52 -8.25 1.13
CA ASP A 171 6.69 -9.27 0.49
C ASP A 171 6.52 -8.99 -1.03
N GLY A 172 7.62 -8.63 -1.71
CA GLY A 172 7.64 -8.37 -3.15
C GLY A 172 7.32 -6.93 -3.55
N TRP A 173 7.44 -5.97 -2.62
CA TRP A 173 7.36 -4.54 -2.89
C TRP A 173 8.51 -3.77 -2.23
N VAL A 174 8.84 -2.61 -2.80
CA VAL A 174 9.76 -1.61 -2.23
C VAL A 174 9.11 -0.25 -2.31
N LYS A 175 9.22 0.57 -1.26
CA LYS A 175 8.70 1.94 -1.21
C LYS A 175 9.80 2.97 -1.26
N LEU A 176 9.75 3.81 -2.27
CA LEU A 176 10.56 5.03 -2.37
C LEU A 176 9.78 6.26 -1.94
N VAL A 177 10.48 7.27 -1.46
CA VAL A 177 10.00 8.65 -1.43
C VAL A 177 10.51 9.30 -2.71
N GLY A 178 9.63 9.62 -3.65
CA GLY A 178 9.98 10.16 -4.97
C GLY A 178 10.31 11.65 -4.92
N ASP A 179 9.51 12.41 -4.18
CA ASP A 179 9.74 13.84 -3.96
C ASP A 179 9.48 14.25 -2.50
N TRP A 180 9.98 15.40 -2.13
CA TRP A 180 9.71 16.08 -0.87
C TRP A 180 10.14 17.54 -0.99
N ILE A 181 9.74 18.37 -0.02
CA ILE A 181 10.20 19.76 0.02
C ILE A 181 11.74 19.83 0.03
N ASP A 182 12.29 20.53 -0.97
CA ASP A 182 13.68 20.99 -0.96
C ASP A 182 13.73 22.38 -0.32
N ARG A 183 14.50 22.49 0.75
CA ARG A 183 14.56 23.74 1.53
C ARG A 183 15.33 24.84 0.86
N ASP A 184 16.24 24.50 -0.06
CA ASP A 184 17.04 25.46 -0.81
C ASP A 184 16.23 25.99 -2.00
N GLU A 185 15.40 25.15 -2.63
CA GLU A 185 14.48 25.56 -3.69
C GLU A 185 13.19 26.18 -3.12
N GLY A 186 12.84 25.85 -1.88
CA GLY A 186 11.63 26.30 -1.19
C GLY A 186 10.34 25.69 -1.79
N ASP A 187 10.44 24.53 -2.47
CA ASP A 187 9.34 23.82 -3.10
C ASP A 187 9.57 22.30 -3.11
N LEU A 188 8.61 21.53 -3.63
CA LEU A 188 8.77 20.10 -3.94
C LEU A 188 9.87 19.93 -5.00
N ALA A 189 10.69 18.90 -4.81
CA ALA A 189 11.68 18.49 -5.80
C ALA A 189 11.93 16.98 -5.71
N PRO A 190 12.31 16.30 -6.82
CA PRO A 190 12.71 14.90 -6.81
C PRO A 190 13.82 14.61 -5.80
N LEU A 191 13.81 13.43 -5.21
CA LEU A 191 14.84 13.00 -4.28
C LEU A 191 16.03 12.37 -4.99
N TRP A 192 15.82 11.70 -6.08
CA TRP A 192 16.81 10.81 -6.68
C TRP A 192 17.22 11.30 -8.07
N PRO A 193 18.52 11.26 -8.41
CA PRO A 193 18.96 11.40 -9.81
C PRO A 193 18.32 10.32 -10.68
N ALA A 194 17.94 10.65 -11.93
CA ALA A 194 17.17 9.77 -12.79
C ALA A 194 17.87 8.42 -13.06
N ASP A 195 19.17 8.45 -13.31
CA ASP A 195 20.00 7.26 -13.56
C ASP A 195 20.09 6.34 -12.33
N ILE A 196 20.15 6.93 -11.14
CA ILE A 196 20.17 6.17 -9.87
C ILE A 196 18.78 5.58 -9.56
N ALA A 197 17.71 6.33 -9.81
CA ALA A 197 16.35 5.83 -9.67
C ALA A 197 16.09 4.64 -10.60
N GLN A 198 16.52 4.75 -11.88
CA GLN A 198 16.46 3.65 -12.85
C GLN A 198 17.19 2.41 -12.33
N ALA A 199 18.46 2.54 -11.94
CA ALA A 199 19.25 1.42 -11.45
C ALA A 199 18.65 0.77 -10.19
N ALA A 200 18.02 1.55 -9.32
CA ALA A 200 17.35 1.07 -8.12
C ALA A 200 16.07 0.27 -8.44
N ILE A 201 15.27 0.77 -9.38
CA ILE A 201 14.06 0.07 -9.87
C ILE A 201 14.44 -1.23 -10.57
N ASP A 202 15.41 -1.18 -11.47
CA ASP A 202 15.94 -2.38 -12.16
C ASP A 202 16.40 -3.43 -11.13
N ARG A 203 17.09 -3.00 -10.07
CA ARG A 203 17.53 -3.90 -9.01
C ARG A 203 16.38 -4.55 -8.25
N ALA A 204 15.32 -3.82 -7.95
CA ALA A 204 14.12 -4.39 -7.34
C ALA A 204 13.48 -5.44 -8.27
N HIS A 205 13.35 -5.15 -9.55
CA HIS A 205 12.80 -6.05 -10.57
C HIS A 205 13.65 -7.32 -10.73
N GLU A 206 14.99 -7.23 -10.72
CA GLU A 206 15.88 -8.40 -10.72
C GLU A 206 15.63 -9.34 -9.53
N LEU A 207 15.17 -8.81 -8.40
CA LEU A 207 14.83 -9.56 -7.19
C LEU A 207 13.36 -10.03 -7.17
N GLY A 208 12.59 -9.74 -8.22
CA GLY A 208 11.16 -10.07 -8.30
C GLY A 208 10.27 -9.14 -7.46
N ALA A 209 10.77 -8.01 -7.02
CA ALA A 209 9.99 -7.00 -6.29
C ALA A 209 9.53 -5.88 -7.21
N ARG A 210 8.32 -5.35 -6.96
CA ARG A 210 7.77 -4.14 -7.56
C ARG A 210 8.18 -2.91 -6.75
N VAL A 211 8.14 -1.75 -7.38
CA VAL A 211 8.49 -0.49 -6.73
C VAL A 211 7.31 0.46 -6.75
N THR A 212 7.04 1.10 -5.64
CA THR A 212 6.08 2.19 -5.52
C THR A 212 6.73 3.43 -4.91
N ALA A 213 6.23 4.63 -5.25
CA ALA A 213 6.81 5.87 -4.75
C ALA A 213 5.76 6.90 -4.33
N HIS A 214 6.00 7.54 -3.17
CA HIS A 214 5.36 8.80 -2.79
C HIS A 214 5.71 9.89 -3.81
N CYS A 215 4.71 10.53 -4.42
CA CYS A 215 4.89 11.62 -5.36
C CYS A 215 3.77 12.64 -5.25
N PHE A 216 4.13 13.88 -4.97
CA PHE A 216 3.21 15.02 -4.97
C PHE A 216 3.41 15.95 -6.17
N SER A 217 4.68 16.18 -6.57
CA SER A 217 5.05 17.10 -7.65
C SER A 217 4.75 16.54 -9.04
N GLU A 218 4.96 17.37 -10.06
CA GLU A 218 4.83 16.98 -11.47
C GLU A 218 6.07 16.25 -11.98
N GLU A 219 7.25 16.64 -11.50
CA GLU A 219 8.54 16.16 -12.04
C GLU A 219 8.88 14.75 -11.59
N ALA A 220 8.68 14.44 -10.29
CA ALA A 220 9.08 13.15 -9.72
C ALA A 220 8.31 11.96 -10.32
N PRO A 221 6.97 11.98 -10.48
CA PRO A 221 6.27 10.87 -11.10
C PRO A 221 6.66 10.68 -12.56
N ALA A 222 6.87 11.77 -13.34
CA ALA A 222 7.33 11.67 -14.72
C ALA A 222 8.67 10.93 -14.81
N GLN A 223 9.65 11.34 -14.00
CA GLN A 223 10.98 10.72 -13.93
C GLN A 223 10.90 9.23 -13.53
N LEU A 224 10.10 8.89 -12.51
CA LEU A 224 9.99 7.52 -12.01
C LEU A 224 9.22 6.61 -12.96
N VAL A 225 8.19 7.12 -13.62
CA VAL A 225 7.47 6.39 -14.69
C VAL A 225 8.42 6.09 -15.85
N ASP A 226 9.26 7.03 -16.27
CA ASP A 226 10.30 6.79 -17.27
C ASP A 226 11.33 5.76 -16.81
N ALA A 227 11.65 5.73 -15.53
CA ALA A 227 12.53 4.74 -14.92
C ALA A 227 11.88 3.35 -14.74
N GLY A 228 10.60 3.16 -15.10
CA GLY A 228 9.95 1.85 -15.08
C GLY A 228 9.29 1.48 -13.75
N ILE A 229 8.89 2.43 -12.91
CA ILE A 229 8.19 2.18 -11.65
C ILE A 229 6.84 1.48 -11.88
N ASP A 230 6.39 0.67 -10.92
CA ASP A 230 5.15 -0.11 -11.03
C ASP A 230 3.91 0.62 -10.49
N CYS A 231 4.09 1.55 -9.54
CA CYS A 231 2.96 2.26 -8.94
C CYS A 231 3.38 3.65 -8.44
N ILE A 232 2.47 4.63 -8.59
CA ILE A 232 2.59 5.96 -8.02
C ILE A 232 1.59 6.10 -6.86
N GLU A 233 2.06 6.60 -5.73
CA GLU A 233 1.24 6.94 -4.58
C GLU A 233 0.91 8.44 -4.62
N HIS A 234 -0.31 8.81 -4.24
CA HIS A 234 -0.88 10.16 -4.28
C HIS A 234 -1.04 10.71 -5.69
N GLY A 235 0.02 10.94 -6.42
CA GLY A 235 -0.01 11.35 -7.84
C GLY A 235 -0.71 12.68 -8.10
N THR A 236 -0.66 13.62 -7.16
CA THR A 236 -1.39 14.91 -7.26
C THR A 236 -0.88 15.80 -8.38
N GLY A 237 0.38 15.66 -8.79
CA GLY A 237 1.02 16.41 -9.86
C GLY A 237 1.09 15.66 -11.21
N LEU A 238 0.30 14.61 -11.42
CA LEU A 238 0.31 13.90 -12.71
C LEU A 238 -0.12 14.81 -13.84
N THR A 239 0.72 14.91 -14.88
CA THR A 239 0.43 15.61 -16.12
C THR A 239 -0.21 14.69 -17.15
N ASP A 240 -0.86 15.24 -18.17
CA ASP A 240 -1.47 14.45 -19.25
C ASP A 240 -0.42 13.56 -19.96
N GLU A 241 0.84 14.02 -20.08
CA GLU A 241 1.95 13.25 -20.64
C GLU A 241 2.36 12.09 -19.74
N THR A 242 2.50 12.33 -18.44
CA THR A 242 2.81 11.28 -17.45
C THR A 242 1.71 10.23 -17.39
N ILE A 243 0.44 10.67 -17.40
CA ILE A 243 -0.74 9.78 -17.44
C ILE A 243 -0.69 8.87 -18.68
N ALA A 244 -0.41 9.43 -19.86
CA ALA A 244 -0.30 8.65 -21.10
C ALA A 244 0.79 7.58 -21.01
N THR A 245 1.95 7.91 -20.45
CA THR A 245 3.05 6.95 -20.24
C THR A 245 2.69 5.89 -19.20
N MET A 246 1.97 6.26 -18.13
CA MET A 246 1.46 5.30 -17.13
C MET A 246 0.53 4.25 -17.77
N VAL A 247 -0.38 4.69 -18.66
CA VAL A 247 -1.27 3.78 -19.39
C VAL A 247 -0.47 2.83 -20.29
N GLU A 248 0.48 3.36 -21.06
CA GLU A 248 1.32 2.57 -21.98
C GLU A 248 2.10 1.48 -21.22
N ARG A 249 2.62 1.81 -20.04
CA ARG A 249 3.47 0.92 -19.25
C ARG A 249 2.71 0.11 -18.19
N GLY A 250 1.41 0.33 -18.01
CA GLY A 250 0.59 -0.35 -17.00
C GLY A 250 0.91 0.06 -15.57
N VAL A 251 1.41 1.29 -15.35
CA VAL A 251 1.74 1.81 -14.02
C VAL A 251 0.46 2.12 -13.24
N GLY A 252 0.35 1.59 -12.02
CA GLY A 252 -0.81 1.82 -11.15
C GLY A 252 -0.77 3.17 -10.42
N LEU A 253 -1.94 3.60 -9.92
CA LEU A 253 -2.09 4.79 -9.08
C LEU A 253 -2.88 4.45 -7.81
N VAL A 254 -2.39 4.90 -6.65
CA VAL A 254 -3.14 4.90 -5.39
C VAL A 254 -3.28 6.35 -4.91
N PRO A 255 -4.41 7.01 -5.18
CA PRO A 255 -4.53 8.47 -5.03
C PRO A 255 -4.63 8.95 -3.58
N THR A 256 -4.94 8.09 -2.61
CA THR A 256 -5.01 8.43 -1.17
C THR A 256 -5.72 9.76 -0.88
N LEU A 257 -6.90 9.97 -1.44
CA LEU A 257 -7.63 11.25 -1.36
C LEU A 257 -7.80 11.74 0.08
N ILE A 258 -7.93 10.82 1.05
CA ILE A 258 -8.05 11.15 2.47
C ILE A 258 -6.80 11.91 2.96
N ASN A 259 -5.60 11.49 2.54
CA ASN A 259 -4.38 12.20 2.89
C ASN A 259 -4.30 13.56 2.18
N ILE A 260 -4.70 13.65 0.92
CA ILE A 260 -4.66 14.89 0.14
C ILE A 260 -5.52 16.00 0.78
N GLU A 261 -6.59 15.65 1.50
CA GLU A 261 -7.38 16.63 2.27
C GLU A 261 -6.59 17.33 3.38
N THR A 262 -5.40 16.86 3.74
CA THR A 262 -4.50 17.52 4.71
C THR A 262 -3.69 18.67 4.09
N PHE A 263 -3.57 18.75 2.77
CA PHE A 263 -2.71 19.72 2.06
C PHE A 263 -2.97 21.17 2.43
N PRO A 264 -4.23 21.67 2.58
CA PRO A 264 -4.46 23.04 3.02
C PRO A 264 -3.84 23.35 4.40
N SER A 265 -3.86 22.38 5.32
CA SER A 265 -3.25 22.53 6.64
C SER A 265 -1.73 22.54 6.56
N ILE A 266 -1.13 21.67 5.74
CA ILE A 266 0.33 21.63 5.49
C ILE A 266 0.77 22.96 4.87
N ALA A 267 0.06 23.45 3.86
CA ALA A 267 0.34 24.71 3.22
C ALA A 267 0.28 25.89 4.19
N ALA A 268 -0.73 25.95 5.07
CA ALA A 268 -0.87 26.99 6.06
C ALA A 268 0.31 27.03 7.05
N GLN A 269 0.86 25.87 7.43
CA GLN A 269 2.03 25.78 8.30
C GLN A 269 3.32 26.25 7.58
N ALA A 270 3.36 26.15 6.26
CA ALA A 270 4.51 26.50 5.44
C ALA A 270 4.54 27.97 4.99
N ASP A 271 3.42 28.68 4.99
CA ASP A 271 3.25 30.03 4.40
C ASP A 271 4.36 31.02 4.79
N GLY A 272 4.72 31.06 6.06
CA GLY A 272 5.72 32.02 6.56
C GLY A 272 7.16 31.69 6.19
N LYS A 273 7.47 30.43 5.83
CA LYS A 273 8.82 29.96 5.60
C LYS A 273 9.10 29.53 4.16
N PHE A 274 8.11 28.90 3.54
CA PHE A 274 8.19 28.33 2.20
C PHE A 274 6.93 28.68 1.39
N PRO A 275 6.74 29.97 1.04
CA PRO A 275 5.50 30.42 0.37
C PRO A 275 5.29 29.79 -1.01
N LYS A 276 6.36 29.47 -1.74
CA LYS A 276 6.29 28.77 -3.04
C LYS A 276 5.69 27.36 -2.85
N TYR A 277 6.25 26.58 -1.91
CA TYR A 277 5.73 25.27 -1.55
C TYR A 277 4.26 25.33 -1.08
N ALA A 278 3.93 26.31 -0.23
CA ALA A 278 2.57 26.46 0.27
C ALA A 278 1.55 26.76 -0.86
N ALA A 279 1.93 27.60 -1.82
CA ALA A 279 1.13 27.88 -3.00
C ALA A 279 0.96 26.64 -3.89
N HIS A 280 2.05 25.89 -4.10
CA HIS A 280 2.07 24.65 -4.85
C HIS A 280 1.17 23.60 -4.22
N MET A 281 1.27 23.32 -2.94
CA MET A 281 0.39 22.37 -2.22
C MET A 281 -1.09 22.72 -2.35
N ARG A 282 -1.44 24.01 -2.31
CA ARG A 282 -2.84 24.47 -2.53
C ARG A 282 -3.27 24.24 -3.97
N HIS A 283 -2.38 24.46 -4.94
CA HIS A 283 -2.67 24.20 -6.34
C HIS A 283 -2.94 22.70 -6.58
N LEU A 284 -2.08 21.82 -6.10
CA LEU A 284 -2.25 20.36 -6.18
C LEU A 284 -3.57 19.91 -5.54
N HIS A 285 -3.88 20.44 -4.33
CA HIS A 285 -5.15 20.14 -3.67
C HIS A 285 -6.36 20.58 -4.50
N ALA A 286 -6.31 21.79 -5.06
CA ALA A 286 -7.43 22.34 -5.85
C ALA A 286 -7.76 21.48 -7.08
N HIS A 287 -6.76 20.85 -7.69
CA HIS A 287 -6.90 20.05 -8.92
C HIS A 287 -6.98 18.54 -8.69
N ARG A 288 -6.91 18.05 -7.44
CA ARG A 288 -6.81 16.62 -7.11
C ARG A 288 -7.86 15.73 -7.78
N HIS A 289 -9.11 16.18 -7.80
CA HIS A 289 -10.19 15.40 -8.43
C HIS A 289 -10.10 15.39 -9.95
N GLU A 290 -9.71 16.53 -10.56
CA GLU A 290 -9.50 16.63 -11.99
C GLU A 290 -8.36 15.71 -12.45
N THR A 291 -7.23 15.72 -11.75
CA THR A 291 -6.06 14.88 -12.04
C THR A 291 -6.42 13.40 -11.98
N ILE A 292 -7.13 12.96 -10.92
CA ILE A 292 -7.54 11.56 -10.77
C ILE A 292 -8.58 11.16 -11.82
N ALA A 293 -9.55 12.05 -12.12
CA ALA A 293 -10.53 11.78 -13.17
C ALA A 293 -9.85 11.60 -14.53
N LYS A 294 -8.89 12.45 -14.90
CA LYS A 294 -8.09 12.31 -16.12
C LYS A 294 -7.34 10.96 -16.18
N ALA A 295 -6.71 10.56 -15.07
CA ALA A 295 -6.02 9.28 -14.98
C ALA A 295 -6.99 8.10 -15.17
N TRP A 296 -8.18 8.16 -14.53
CA TRP A 296 -9.23 7.16 -14.68
C TRP A 296 -9.75 7.08 -16.12
N ASP A 297 -10.10 8.22 -16.72
CA ASP A 297 -10.66 8.30 -18.06
C ASP A 297 -9.64 7.84 -19.13
N ALA A 298 -8.36 8.04 -18.87
CA ALA A 298 -7.28 7.53 -19.72
C ALA A 298 -7.05 6.01 -19.58
N GLY A 299 -7.53 5.38 -18.51
CA GLY A 299 -7.39 3.94 -18.26
C GLY A 299 -6.22 3.55 -17.36
N VAL A 300 -5.68 4.47 -16.56
CA VAL A 300 -4.71 4.12 -15.49
C VAL A 300 -5.37 3.20 -14.48
N PRO A 301 -4.76 2.06 -14.10
CA PRO A 301 -5.25 1.23 -13.01
C PRO A 301 -5.23 2.00 -11.68
N ILE A 302 -6.41 2.26 -11.08
CA ILE A 302 -6.54 3.00 -9.83
C ILE A 302 -6.98 2.06 -8.70
N TYR A 303 -6.29 2.13 -7.57
CA TYR A 303 -6.56 1.31 -6.39
C TYR A 303 -6.91 2.19 -5.19
N ALA A 304 -7.83 1.72 -4.35
CA ALA A 304 -8.17 2.41 -3.11
C ALA A 304 -7.02 2.29 -2.10
N GLY A 305 -6.70 3.39 -1.43
CA GLY A 305 -5.72 3.46 -0.36
C GLY A 305 -5.94 4.67 0.53
N THR A 306 -5.69 4.52 1.83
CA THR A 306 -5.99 5.55 2.84
C THR A 306 -4.78 6.39 3.23
N ASP A 307 -3.57 5.83 3.13
CA ASP A 307 -2.35 6.36 3.78
C ASP A 307 -2.49 6.39 5.31
N ALA A 308 -3.29 5.46 5.87
CA ALA A 308 -3.47 5.32 7.31
C ALA A 308 -2.14 4.94 7.98
N GLY A 309 -1.91 5.47 9.15
CA GLY A 309 -0.64 5.51 9.86
C GLY A 309 -0.10 6.95 9.89
N GLY A 310 0.99 7.18 10.56
CA GLY A 310 1.51 8.55 10.69
C GLY A 310 0.47 9.49 11.32
N THR A 311 -0.03 10.42 10.54
CA THR A 311 -1.06 11.38 10.99
C THR A 311 -2.48 11.04 10.54
N ILE A 312 -2.63 10.10 9.64
CA ILE A 312 -3.94 9.63 9.15
C ILE A 312 -4.40 8.45 10.01
N LYS A 313 -5.66 8.47 10.42
CA LYS A 313 -6.23 7.44 11.28
C LYS A 313 -6.48 6.16 10.49
N HIS A 314 -6.36 5.02 11.19
CA HIS A 314 -6.79 3.74 10.68
C HIS A 314 -8.32 3.60 10.60
N GLY A 315 -8.80 2.69 9.74
CA GLY A 315 -10.22 2.35 9.61
C GLY A 315 -11.02 3.28 8.70
N LEU A 316 -10.39 3.98 7.77
CA LEU A 316 -11.04 4.96 6.89
C LEU A 316 -11.35 4.44 5.48
N ILE A 317 -10.98 3.21 5.12
CA ILE A 317 -11.16 2.71 3.74
C ILE A 317 -12.64 2.67 3.31
N ALA A 318 -13.56 2.57 4.24
CA ALA A 318 -15.01 2.51 4.02
C ALA A 318 -15.72 3.85 4.28
N SER A 319 -15.01 4.96 4.48
CA SER A 319 -15.57 6.27 4.84
C SER A 319 -15.76 7.20 3.64
#